data_1b8394481821944a6b9632e6cbc8aad2
#
_entry.id   1b8394481821944a6b9632e6cbc8aad2
#
_cell.length_a   1.000
_cell.length_b   1.000
_cell.length_c   1.000
_cell.angle_alpha   90.00
_cell.angle_beta   90.00
_cell.angle_gamma   90.00
#
_symmetry.space_group_name_H-M   'P 1'
#
loop_
_entity.id
_entity.type
_entity.pdbx_description
1 polymer ?
#
loop_
_entity_poly.entity_id
_entity_poly.type
_entity_poly.pdbx_seq_one_letter_code
_entity_poly.pdbx_strand_id
1 'polypeptide(L)'
;MLRTCLPIIVLALAAVGGLTWAVMALRRSLARERRLARYDDLTGVRNARAFHEAAGAEIERARRYQHPFSVAAIDLGIRVGDDLVRAAAAALRGGLRATDLVARLGRDEFIVLLPETTAPAARIVLDKLRAGLAELRLIDGRPAGASIGGVTFLNPPRAVEEIIRATDERIAEAKASGTLSHVTWNEA
;
A
#
# COMPACT_ATOMS: atom_id res chain seq x y z
N MET A 1 -14.21 -61.50 3.58
CA MET A 1 -14.56 -60.07 3.34
C MET A 1 -13.46 -59.07 3.71
N LEU A 2 -12.67 -59.22 4.79
CA LEU A 2 -11.60 -58.26 5.15
C LEU A 2 -10.43 -58.18 4.15
N ARG A 3 -10.08 -59.26 3.43
CA ARG A 3 -8.94 -59.31 2.50
C ARG A 3 -9.14 -58.50 1.21
N THR A 4 -10.37 -58.22 0.80
CA THR A 4 -10.70 -57.44 -0.40
C THR A 4 -10.85 -55.94 -0.14
N CYS A 5 -11.12 -55.52 1.11
CA CYS A 5 -11.27 -54.09 1.46
C CYS A 5 -9.93 -53.37 1.71
N LEU A 6 -8.89 -54.06 2.13
CA LEU A 6 -7.59 -53.49 2.47
C LEU A 6 -6.93 -52.76 1.29
N PRO A 7 -6.84 -53.31 0.06
CA PRO A 7 -6.22 -52.63 -1.07
C PRO A 7 -7.03 -51.39 -1.50
N ILE A 8 -8.35 -51.41 -1.36
CA ILE A 8 -9.20 -50.25 -1.70
C ILE A 8 -8.96 -49.09 -0.71
N ILE A 9 -8.84 -49.40 0.58
CA ILE A 9 -8.54 -48.40 1.62
C ILE A 9 -7.17 -47.81 1.40
N VAL A 10 -6.15 -48.58 1.08
CA VAL A 10 -4.78 -48.12 0.79
C VAL A 10 -4.78 -47.20 -0.44
N LEU A 11 -5.50 -47.58 -1.50
CA LEU A 11 -5.62 -46.78 -2.72
C LEU A 11 -6.32 -45.45 -2.45
N ALA A 12 -7.39 -45.45 -1.64
CA ALA A 12 -8.12 -44.26 -1.25
C ALA A 12 -7.24 -43.32 -0.41
N LEU A 13 -6.50 -43.85 0.55
CA LEU A 13 -5.56 -43.05 1.36
C LEU A 13 -4.41 -42.49 0.52
N ALA A 14 -3.88 -43.23 -0.43
CA ALA A 14 -2.86 -42.74 -1.36
C ALA A 14 -3.40 -41.61 -2.28
N ALA A 15 -4.64 -41.78 -2.78
CA ALA A 15 -5.30 -40.74 -3.59
C ALA A 15 -5.55 -39.47 -2.79
N VAL A 16 -6.03 -39.57 -1.55
CA VAL A 16 -6.22 -38.40 -0.66
C VAL A 16 -4.87 -37.75 -0.33
N GLY A 17 -3.83 -38.54 -0.04
CA GLY A 17 -2.47 -38.02 0.20
C GLY A 17 -1.89 -37.33 -1.01
N GLY A 18 -2.07 -37.87 -2.22
CA GLY A 18 -1.64 -37.26 -3.48
C GLY A 18 -2.38 -35.93 -3.76
N LEU A 19 -3.70 -35.92 -3.54
CA LEU A 19 -4.50 -34.70 -3.73
C LEU A 19 -4.12 -33.61 -2.74
N THR A 20 -3.93 -33.93 -1.47
CA THR A 20 -3.50 -32.97 -0.45
C THR A 20 -2.11 -32.40 -0.77
N TRP A 21 -1.17 -33.24 -1.20
CA TRP A 21 0.15 -32.80 -1.63
C TRP A 21 0.07 -31.88 -2.86
N ALA A 22 -0.72 -32.23 -3.87
CA ALA A 22 -0.92 -31.42 -5.07
C ALA A 22 -1.53 -30.05 -4.73
N VAL A 23 -2.54 -30.00 -3.86
CA VAL A 23 -3.14 -28.75 -3.38
C VAL A 23 -2.12 -27.91 -2.62
N MET A 24 -1.30 -28.51 -1.77
CA MET A 24 -0.25 -27.79 -1.04
C MET A 24 0.83 -27.26 -2.00
N ALA A 25 1.25 -28.05 -2.99
CA ALA A 25 2.22 -27.64 -3.99
C ALA A 25 1.70 -26.45 -4.82
N LEU A 26 0.43 -26.51 -5.27
CA LEU A 26 -0.21 -25.43 -6.00
C LEU A 26 -0.33 -24.15 -5.14
N ARG A 27 -0.75 -24.28 -3.88
CA ARG A 27 -0.80 -23.15 -2.94
C ARG A 27 0.57 -22.51 -2.72
N ARG A 28 1.64 -23.31 -2.63
CA ARG A 28 3.02 -22.81 -2.51
C ARG A 28 3.47 -22.10 -3.78
N SER A 29 3.14 -22.60 -4.96
CA SER A 29 3.44 -21.96 -6.25
C SER A 29 2.74 -20.61 -6.38
N LEU A 30 1.42 -20.57 -6.12
CA LEU A 30 0.63 -19.33 -6.12
C LEU A 30 1.13 -18.32 -5.07
N ALA A 31 1.51 -18.79 -3.88
CA ALA A 31 2.10 -17.91 -2.86
C ALA A 31 3.46 -17.34 -3.29
N ARG A 32 4.23 -18.11 -4.08
CA ARG A 32 5.52 -17.66 -4.63
C ARG A 32 5.32 -16.61 -5.72
N GLU A 33 4.36 -16.80 -6.61
CA GLU A 33 3.99 -15.82 -7.64
C GLU A 33 3.45 -14.53 -7.01
N ARG A 34 2.56 -14.63 -6.03
CA ARG A 34 2.07 -13.48 -5.25
C ARG A 34 3.19 -12.73 -4.52
N ARG A 35 4.22 -13.45 -4.05
CA ARG A 35 5.41 -12.82 -3.45
C ARG A 35 6.27 -12.08 -4.47
N LEU A 36 6.23 -12.46 -5.75
CA LEU A 36 6.93 -11.77 -6.83
C LEU A 36 6.10 -10.63 -7.43
N ALA A 37 4.78 -10.64 -7.24
CA ALA A 37 3.91 -9.56 -7.68
C ALA A 37 4.32 -8.25 -7.01
N ARG A 38 4.35 -7.17 -7.79
CA ARG A 38 4.66 -5.80 -7.34
C ARG A 38 3.46 -4.87 -7.38
N TYR A 39 2.32 -5.38 -7.82
CA TYR A 39 1.08 -4.64 -7.99
C TYR A 39 -0.02 -5.24 -7.14
N ASP A 40 -0.95 -4.41 -6.74
CA ASP A 40 -2.18 -4.82 -6.06
C ASP A 40 -3.21 -5.28 -7.10
N ASP A 41 -3.77 -6.48 -6.92
CA ASP A 41 -4.66 -7.12 -7.89
C ASP A 41 -5.98 -6.35 -8.07
N LEU A 42 -6.45 -5.64 -7.05
CA LEU A 42 -7.71 -4.89 -7.12
C LEU A 42 -7.56 -3.56 -7.85
N THR A 43 -6.48 -2.85 -7.58
CA THR A 43 -6.32 -1.44 -7.98
C THR A 43 -5.29 -1.22 -9.08
N GLY A 44 -4.41 -2.20 -9.31
CA GLY A 44 -3.32 -2.08 -10.28
C GLY A 44 -2.24 -1.04 -9.92
N VAL A 45 -2.28 -0.44 -8.73
CA VAL A 45 -1.16 0.36 -8.20
C VAL A 45 -0.11 -0.56 -7.58
N ARG A 46 1.01 -0.03 -7.12
CA ARG A 46 2.00 -0.83 -6.41
C ARG A 46 1.41 -1.41 -5.13
N ASN A 47 1.95 -2.55 -4.69
CA ASN A 47 1.60 -3.13 -3.39
C ASN A 47 2.60 -2.71 -2.30
N ALA A 48 2.32 -3.08 -1.04
CA ALA A 48 3.15 -2.76 0.11
C ALA A 48 4.63 -3.16 -0.07
N ARG A 49 4.88 -4.31 -0.69
CA ARG A 49 6.24 -4.79 -0.95
C ARG A 49 6.97 -3.87 -1.93
N ALA A 50 6.33 -3.50 -3.03
CA ALA A 50 6.93 -2.62 -4.03
C ALA A 50 7.18 -1.21 -3.46
N PHE A 51 6.33 -0.74 -2.54
CA PHE A 51 6.59 0.48 -1.79
C PHE A 51 7.84 0.34 -0.93
N HIS A 52 7.97 -0.72 -0.15
CA HIS A 52 9.13 -0.94 0.73
C HIS A 52 10.45 -0.97 -0.07
N GLU A 53 10.48 -1.67 -1.21
CA GLU A 53 11.64 -1.70 -2.11
C GLU A 53 11.96 -0.29 -2.65
N ALA A 54 10.96 0.47 -3.09
CA ALA A 54 11.15 1.81 -3.64
C ALA A 54 11.58 2.83 -2.57
N ALA A 55 10.97 2.78 -1.39
CA ALA A 55 11.33 3.66 -0.27
C ALA A 55 12.76 3.41 0.21
N GLY A 56 13.19 2.15 0.31
CA GLY A 56 14.57 1.81 0.61
C GLY A 56 15.56 2.37 -0.41
N ALA A 57 15.25 2.25 -1.70
CA ALA A 57 16.07 2.82 -2.76
C ALA A 57 16.11 4.36 -2.69
N GLU A 58 14.99 5.01 -2.31
CA GLU A 58 14.93 6.47 -2.18
C GLU A 58 15.73 6.97 -0.98
N ILE A 59 15.71 6.27 0.16
CA ILE A 59 16.57 6.56 1.31
C ILE A 59 18.05 6.59 0.87
N GLU A 60 18.50 5.57 0.14
CA GLU A 60 19.89 5.50 -0.33
C GLU A 60 20.20 6.61 -1.35
N ARG A 61 19.25 6.95 -2.22
CA ARG A 61 19.38 8.05 -3.17
C ARG A 61 19.47 9.40 -2.45
N ALA A 62 18.55 9.68 -1.53
CA ALA A 62 18.52 10.90 -0.74
C ALA A 62 19.80 11.07 0.08
N ARG A 63 20.33 9.98 0.67
CA ARG A 63 21.60 9.99 1.39
C ARG A 63 22.78 10.35 0.49
N ARG A 64 22.80 9.83 -0.74
CA ARG A 64 23.90 10.06 -1.70
C ARG A 64 23.89 11.49 -2.26
N TYR A 65 22.69 11.97 -2.61
CA TYR A 65 22.55 13.21 -3.37
C TYR A 65 22.07 14.39 -2.52
N GLN A 66 21.82 14.18 -1.23
CA GLN A 66 21.43 15.22 -0.27
C GLN A 66 20.19 16.01 -0.71
N HIS A 67 19.20 15.35 -1.30
CA HIS A 67 17.94 15.96 -1.65
C HIS A 67 16.77 15.42 -0.80
N PRO A 68 15.76 16.25 -0.54
CA PRO A 68 14.61 15.85 0.23
C PRO A 68 13.70 14.91 -0.57
N PHE A 69 12.93 14.11 0.12
CA PHE A 69 11.79 13.40 -0.44
C PHE A 69 10.61 13.47 0.53
N SER A 70 9.40 13.25 0.02
CA SER A 70 8.19 13.27 0.84
C SER A 70 7.42 11.96 0.71
N VAL A 71 6.77 11.57 1.78
CA VAL A 71 5.88 10.39 1.82
C VAL A 71 4.58 10.80 2.50
N ALA A 72 3.45 10.27 2.03
CA ALA A 72 2.18 10.46 2.72
C ALA A 72 1.35 9.19 2.72
N ALA A 73 0.81 8.86 3.89
CA ALA A 73 -0.22 7.84 4.04
C ALA A 73 -1.60 8.46 3.81
N ILE A 74 -2.49 7.68 3.21
CA ILE A 74 -3.86 8.07 2.85
C ILE A 74 -4.79 6.96 3.30
N ASP A 75 -5.83 7.33 4.05
CA ASP A 75 -6.85 6.42 4.55
C ASP A 75 -8.22 6.89 4.06
N LEU A 76 -8.94 5.99 3.39
CA LEU A 76 -10.27 6.29 2.83
C LEU A 76 -11.40 6.13 3.86
N GLY A 77 -11.07 5.70 5.08
CA GLY A 77 -12.02 5.48 6.16
C GLY A 77 -12.72 4.11 6.10
N ILE A 78 -13.48 3.83 7.14
CA ILE A 78 -14.13 2.53 7.36
C ILE A 78 -15.31 2.36 6.38
N ARG A 79 -15.45 1.15 5.79
CA ARG A 79 -16.57 0.70 4.95
C ARG A 79 -16.56 1.20 3.51
N VAL A 80 -15.42 1.32 2.90
CA VAL A 80 -15.32 1.55 1.45
C VAL A 80 -15.45 0.22 0.67
N GLY A 81 -16.25 0.21 -0.38
CA GLY A 81 -16.37 -0.91 -1.32
C GLY A 81 -15.23 -0.92 -2.33
N ASP A 82 -15.03 -2.05 -3.00
CA ASP A 82 -13.96 -2.24 -3.98
C ASP A 82 -13.98 -1.20 -5.12
N ASP A 83 -15.15 -0.77 -5.55
CA ASP A 83 -15.30 0.23 -6.61
C ASP A 83 -14.75 1.60 -6.20
N LEU A 84 -15.00 2.01 -4.93
CA LEU A 84 -14.44 3.24 -4.40
C LEU A 84 -12.91 3.13 -4.26
N VAL A 85 -12.41 1.99 -3.81
CA VAL A 85 -10.97 1.74 -3.70
C VAL A 85 -10.29 1.82 -5.09
N ARG A 86 -10.92 1.26 -6.15
CA ARG A 86 -10.43 1.40 -7.53
C ARG A 86 -10.46 2.85 -8.00
N ALA A 87 -11.56 3.56 -7.74
CA ALA A 87 -11.68 4.96 -8.11
C ALA A 87 -10.66 5.84 -7.40
N ALA A 88 -10.42 5.61 -6.10
CA ALA A 88 -9.39 6.31 -5.33
C ALA A 88 -7.98 6.05 -5.88
N ALA A 89 -7.65 4.79 -6.19
CA ALA A 89 -6.37 4.46 -6.81
C ALA A 89 -6.15 5.18 -8.15
N ALA A 90 -7.20 5.28 -8.98
CA ALA A 90 -7.16 6.00 -10.25
C ALA A 90 -6.98 7.51 -10.05
N ALA A 91 -7.71 8.12 -9.10
CA ALA A 91 -7.59 9.53 -8.75
C ALA A 91 -6.19 9.86 -8.21
N LEU A 92 -5.65 9.04 -7.31
CA LEU A 92 -4.30 9.20 -6.77
C LEU A 92 -3.26 9.14 -7.89
N ARG A 93 -3.33 8.11 -8.77
CA ARG A 93 -2.41 7.98 -9.89
C ARG A 93 -2.47 9.15 -10.86
N GLY A 94 -3.68 9.64 -11.18
CA GLY A 94 -3.89 10.79 -12.05
C GLY A 94 -3.38 12.11 -11.47
N GLY A 95 -3.24 12.19 -10.14
CA GLY A 95 -2.70 13.36 -9.43
C GLY A 95 -1.18 13.41 -9.33
N LEU A 96 -0.48 12.30 -9.62
CA LEU A 96 0.95 12.11 -9.42
C LEU A 96 1.75 12.18 -10.72
N ARG A 97 3.06 12.46 -10.59
CA ARG A 97 4.01 12.44 -11.72
C ARG A 97 4.44 10.99 -12.02
N ALA A 98 5.07 10.78 -13.17
CA ALA A 98 5.62 9.46 -13.55
C ALA A 98 6.73 8.96 -12.60
N THR A 99 7.45 9.88 -11.95
CA THR A 99 8.49 9.58 -10.95
C THR A 99 7.94 9.26 -9.57
N ASP A 100 6.70 9.68 -9.30
CA ASP A 100 6.04 9.45 -8.02
C ASP A 100 5.48 8.02 -7.99
N LEU A 101 5.33 7.49 -6.79
CA LEU A 101 4.81 6.14 -6.61
C LEU A 101 3.57 6.20 -5.72
N VAL A 102 2.51 5.49 -6.11
CA VAL A 102 1.38 5.16 -5.24
C VAL A 102 1.34 3.65 -5.01
N ALA A 103 1.15 3.26 -3.76
CA ALA A 103 0.98 1.86 -3.37
C ALA A 103 -0.23 1.70 -2.45
N ARG A 104 -0.81 0.50 -2.47
CA ARG A 104 -1.85 0.09 -1.53
C ARG A 104 -1.21 -0.75 -0.43
N LEU A 105 -1.37 -0.33 0.82
CA LEU A 105 -0.81 -1.02 1.97
C LEU A 105 -1.80 -1.97 2.64
N GLY A 106 -3.07 -1.61 2.63
CA GLY A 106 -4.14 -2.32 3.30
C GLY A 106 -5.45 -2.26 2.52
N ARG A 107 -6.55 -2.54 3.21
CA ARG A 107 -7.88 -2.61 2.60
C ARG A 107 -8.30 -1.28 1.97
N ASP A 108 -8.12 -0.20 2.68
CA ASP A 108 -8.53 1.18 2.38
C ASP A 108 -7.39 2.18 2.57
N GLU A 109 -6.16 1.66 2.69
CA GLU A 109 -4.95 2.42 2.96
C GLU A 109 -4.04 2.47 1.76
N PHE A 110 -3.63 3.69 1.39
CA PHE A 110 -2.64 3.96 0.36
C PHE A 110 -1.45 4.72 0.94
N ILE A 111 -0.34 4.65 0.25
CA ILE A 111 0.84 5.45 0.53
C ILE A 111 1.41 5.99 -0.78
N VAL A 112 1.89 7.23 -0.76
CA VAL A 112 2.58 7.85 -1.88
C VAL A 112 4.00 8.18 -1.50
N LEU A 113 4.93 7.99 -2.43
CA LEU A 113 6.33 8.39 -2.34
C LEU A 113 6.57 9.45 -3.41
N LEU A 114 7.11 10.58 -3.00
CA LEU A 114 7.38 11.76 -3.82
C LEU A 114 8.90 12.03 -3.79
N PRO A 115 9.69 11.46 -4.70
CA PRO A 115 11.13 11.72 -4.79
C PRO A 115 11.42 13.21 -5.04
N GLU A 116 12.56 13.67 -4.56
CA GLU A 116 13.06 15.03 -4.79
C GLU A 116 12.01 16.13 -4.55
N THR A 117 11.19 15.96 -3.50
CA THR A 117 10.04 16.82 -3.23
C THR A 117 10.18 17.48 -1.87
N THR A 118 10.26 18.81 -1.87
CA THR A 118 10.33 19.65 -0.66
C THR A 118 8.97 19.77 0.03
N ALA A 119 8.95 20.22 1.29
CA ALA A 119 7.71 20.35 2.07
C ALA A 119 6.67 21.28 1.39
N PRO A 120 7.00 22.44 0.84
CA PRO A 120 6.03 23.26 0.11
C PRO A 120 5.47 22.57 -1.13
N ALA A 121 6.34 21.87 -1.90
CA ALA A 121 5.91 21.14 -3.09
C ALA A 121 5.03 19.92 -2.73
N ALA A 122 5.40 19.19 -1.69
CA ALA A 122 4.59 18.09 -1.17
C ALA A 122 3.19 18.57 -0.76
N ARG A 123 3.10 19.70 -0.04
CA ARG A 123 1.81 20.26 0.36
C ARG A 123 0.88 20.49 -0.82
N ILE A 124 1.39 21.08 -1.91
CA ILE A 124 0.61 21.31 -3.15
C ILE A 124 0.11 19.99 -3.73
N VAL A 125 0.98 18.97 -3.81
CA VAL A 125 0.60 17.64 -4.30
C VAL A 125 -0.49 17.02 -3.41
N LEU A 126 -0.30 17.03 -2.09
CA LEU A 126 -1.23 16.42 -1.14
C LEU A 126 -2.60 17.13 -1.14
N ASP A 127 -2.63 18.47 -1.25
CA ASP A 127 -3.89 19.22 -1.39
C ASP A 127 -4.61 18.87 -2.70
N LYS A 128 -3.87 18.68 -3.80
CA LYS A 128 -4.44 18.20 -5.07
C LYS A 128 -5.02 16.79 -4.94
N LEU A 129 -4.30 15.86 -4.31
CA LEU A 129 -4.78 14.49 -4.08
C LEU A 129 -6.03 14.49 -3.20
N ARG A 130 -6.04 15.29 -2.13
CA ARG A 130 -7.19 15.46 -1.26
C ARG A 130 -8.41 15.98 -2.01
N ALA A 131 -8.25 16.99 -2.86
CA ALA A 131 -9.32 17.52 -3.68
C ALA A 131 -9.89 16.45 -4.64
N GLY A 132 -9.01 15.70 -5.33
CA GLY A 132 -9.44 14.61 -6.21
C GLY A 132 -10.19 13.47 -5.49
N LEU A 133 -9.77 13.14 -4.26
CA LEU A 133 -10.48 12.14 -3.45
C LEU A 133 -11.83 12.66 -2.93
N ALA A 134 -11.96 13.96 -2.65
CA ALA A 134 -13.20 14.58 -2.19
C ALA A 134 -14.31 14.57 -3.26
N GLU A 135 -13.97 14.43 -4.54
CA GLU A 135 -14.95 14.26 -5.63
C GLU A 135 -15.59 12.87 -5.67
N LEU A 136 -14.98 11.89 -5.02
CA LEU A 136 -15.49 10.53 -4.97
C LEU A 136 -16.74 10.44 -4.09
N ARG A 137 -17.68 9.56 -4.45
CA ARG A 137 -18.94 9.37 -3.74
C ARG A 137 -19.06 7.93 -3.24
N LEU A 138 -19.56 7.79 -2.03
CA LEU A 138 -20.01 6.51 -1.50
C LEU A 138 -21.30 6.06 -2.23
N ILE A 139 -21.67 4.80 -2.06
CA ILE A 139 -22.89 4.23 -2.66
C ILE A 139 -24.16 5.02 -2.24
N ASP A 140 -24.15 5.61 -1.05
CA ASP A 140 -25.24 6.44 -0.55
C ASP A 140 -25.19 7.91 -1.01
N GLY A 141 -24.28 8.25 -1.94
CA GLY A 141 -24.12 9.59 -2.51
C GLY A 141 -23.32 10.57 -1.66
N ARG A 142 -22.94 10.23 -0.43
CA ARG A 142 -22.11 11.09 0.41
C ARG A 142 -20.67 11.18 -0.13
N PRO A 143 -19.99 12.32 0.08
CA PRO A 143 -18.57 12.40 -0.27
C PRO A 143 -17.75 11.30 0.42
N ALA A 144 -16.83 10.71 -0.30
CA ALA A 144 -15.84 9.84 0.30
C ALA A 144 -14.88 10.71 1.12
N GLY A 145 -14.83 10.48 2.42
CA GLY A 145 -13.82 11.10 3.28
C GLY A 145 -12.45 10.45 3.04
N ALA A 146 -11.40 11.23 3.07
CA ALA A 146 -10.04 10.71 3.12
C ALA A 146 -9.21 11.53 4.11
N SER A 147 -8.44 10.84 4.95
CA SER A 147 -7.42 11.45 5.79
C SER A 147 -6.06 11.29 5.12
N ILE A 148 -5.23 12.33 5.14
CA ILE A 148 -3.89 12.30 4.55
C ILE A 148 -2.89 12.78 5.59
N GLY A 149 -1.89 11.93 5.88
CA GLY A 149 -0.79 12.24 6.78
C GLY A 149 0.54 12.22 6.02
N GLY A 150 1.22 13.38 5.91
CA GLY A 150 2.45 13.51 5.14
C GLY A 150 3.67 13.89 5.97
N VAL A 151 4.84 13.45 5.53
CA VAL A 151 6.14 13.81 6.10
C VAL A 151 7.11 14.12 4.97
N THR A 152 7.85 15.21 5.09
CA THR A 152 9.00 15.51 4.22
C THR A 152 10.29 15.24 4.99
N PHE A 153 11.13 14.39 4.46
CA PHE A 153 12.43 14.04 5.01
C PHE A 153 13.50 14.96 4.37
N LEU A 154 14.07 15.85 5.17
CA LEU A 154 15.26 16.66 4.76
C LEU A 154 16.53 15.84 4.97
N ASN A 155 16.59 15.09 6.06
CA ASN A 155 17.61 14.09 6.32
C ASN A 155 16.98 12.69 6.12
N PRO A 156 17.60 11.81 5.33
CA PRO A 156 17.03 10.50 5.07
C PRO A 156 17.01 9.65 6.37
N PRO A 157 15.90 8.99 6.68
CA PRO A 157 15.80 8.09 7.83
C PRO A 157 16.72 6.89 7.66
N ARG A 158 16.90 6.11 8.73
CA ARG A 158 17.79 4.93 8.71
C ARG A 158 17.16 3.74 8.01
N ALA A 159 15.82 3.62 8.09
CA ALA A 159 15.07 2.49 7.57
C ALA A 159 13.66 2.89 7.13
N VAL A 160 13.03 2.04 6.31
CA VAL A 160 11.67 2.27 5.80
C VAL A 160 10.63 2.26 6.94
N GLU A 161 10.89 1.53 8.01
CA GLU A 161 10.04 1.46 9.20
C GLU A 161 9.88 2.82 9.89
N GLU A 162 10.89 3.68 9.82
CA GLU A 162 10.81 5.06 10.35
C GLU A 162 9.87 5.91 9.48
N ILE A 163 9.88 5.70 8.15
CA ILE A 163 8.93 6.35 7.24
C ILE A 163 7.51 5.96 7.60
N ILE A 164 7.26 4.66 7.74
CA ILE A 164 5.92 4.14 8.07
C ILE A 164 5.45 4.73 9.40
N ARG A 165 6.24 4.63 10.45
CA ARG A 165 5.89 5.19 11.76
C ARG A 165 5.59 6.69 11.70
N ALA A 166 6.44 7.47 11.03
CA ALA A 166 6.24 8.91 10.93
C ALA A 166 4.97 9.28 10.15
N THR A 167 4.61 8.53 9.10
CA THR A 167 3.36 8.74 8.36
C THR A 167 2.14 8.26 9.13
N ASP A 168 2.25 7.18 9.92
CA ASP A 168 1.16 6.68 10.77
C ASP A 168 0.79 7.69 11.86
N GLU A 169 1.77 8.35 12.47
CA GLU A 169 1.52 9.44 13.42
C GLU A 169 0.76 10.59 12.77
N ARG A 170 1.14 10.99 11.56
CA ARG A 170 0.49 12.11 10.85
C ARG A 170 -0.91 11.75 10.37
N ILE A 171 -1.14 10.51 9.95
CA ILE A 171 -2.50 10.10 9.56
C ILE A 171 -3.44 10.02 10.77
N ALA A 172 -2.93 9.63 11.95
CA ALA A 172 -3.70 9.67 13.19
C ALA A 172 -4.14 11.11 13.55
N GLU A 173 -3.25 12.08 13.41
CA GLU A 173 -3.57 13.51 13.59
C GLU A 173 -4.57 14.02 12.56
N ALA A 174 -4.39 13.64 11.29
CA ALA A 174 -5.31 14.01 10.23
C ALA A 174 -6.72 13.45 10.47
N LYS A 175 -6.84 12.22 10.95
CA LYS A 175 -8.12 11.61 11.34
C LYS A 175 -8.78 12.35 12.51
N ALA A 176 -7.99 12.74 13.51
CA ALA A 176 -8.50 13.46 14.68
C ALA A 176 -8.99 14.89 14.36
N SER A 177 -8.31 15.58 13.44
CA SER A 177 -8.62 16.97 13.04
C SER A 177 -9.56 17.08 11.84
N GLY A 178 -9.81 15.99 11.12
CA GLY A 178 -10.53 15.99 9.84
C GLY A 178 -9.83 16.74 8.72
N THR A 179 -8.51 16.95 8.84
CA THR A 179 -7.71 17.75 7.92
C THR A 179 -6.46 17.01 7.45
N LEU A 180 -5.75 17.59 6.47
CA LEU A 180 -4.42 17.14 6.09
C LEU A 180 -3.42 17.49 7.19
N SER A 181 -2.66 16.49 7.69
CA SER A 181 -1.49 16.69 8.54
C SER A 181 -0.22 16.49 7.74
N HIS A 182 0.69 17.47 7.76
CA HIS A 182 1.99 17.39 7.10
C HIS A 182 3.06 18.10 7.92
N VAL A 183 4.17 17.41 8.15
CA VAL A 183 5.32 17.95 8.89
C VAL A 183 6.62 17.73 8.13
N THR A 184 7.65 18.46 8.52
CA THR A 184 9.01 18.26 8.04
C THR A 184 9.80 17.47 9.09
N TRP A 185 10.43 16.40 8.66
CA TRP A 185 11.30 15.57 9.48
C TRP A 185 12.73 16.09 9.41
N ASN A 186 13.27 16.46 10.57
CA ASN A 186 14.61 17.08 10.72
C ASN A 186 15.52 16.33 11.72
N GLU A 187 15.34 15.05 11.92
CA GLU A 187 16.31 14.31 12.74
C GLU A 187 17.69 14.30 12.06
N ALA A 188 18.70 14.70 12.84
CA ALA A 188 20.11 14.71 12.46
C ALA A 188 20.75 13.32 12.62
#